data_e3afd6c0a58d4a0e7d95d6421688b9c3
#
_entry.id   e3afd6c0a58d4a0e7d95d6421688b9c3
#
_cell.length_a   1.000
_cell.length_b   1.000
_cell.length_c   1.000
_cell.angle_alpha   90.00
_cell.angle_beta   90.00
_cell.angle_gamma   90.00
#
_symmetry.space_group_name_H-M   'P 1'
#
loop_
_entity.id
_entity.type
_entity.pdbx_description
1 polymer ?
#
loop_
_entity_poly.entity_id
_entity_poly.type
_entity_poly.pdbx_seq_one_letter_code
_entity_poly.pdbx_strand_id
1 'polypeptide(L)'
;MQKALDTPLFSVIVHAMNHIANRNTMDDTVDVAEYQLKQFQELILKLFQCCQERMQYQCERFGLPDAEFRCLMLFGEERYLTAKGIAFKMNVVKSRVSKIIEGLLKKKLVQRIKDPEDSRVSLLSLTSEGHEKVNHIKGFLNDVHHQVLLQIAPDQRKAVLTNLDILKASMEAVKEMMV
;
A
#
# COMPACT_ATOMS: atom_id res chain seq x y z
N MET A 1 11.74 -18.78 -8.69
CA MET A 1 11.59 -17.45 -9.30
C MET A 1 10.21 -17.18 -9.95
N GLN A 2 9.18 -18.02 -9.76
CA GLN A 2 7.88 -17.95 -10.48
C GLN A 2 6.68 -17.51 -9.62
N LYS A 3 6.87 -17.14 -8.34
CA LYS A 3 5.77 -16.81 -7.41
C LYS A 3 5.42 -15.30 -7.25
N ALA A 4 6.15 -14.42 -7.90
CA ALA A 4 5.95 -12.97 -7.77
C ALA A 4 4.90 -12.39 -8.75
N LEU A 5 4.46 -13.17 -9.74
CA LEU A 5 3.57 -12.73 -10.81
C LEU A 5 2.08 -12.92 -10.51
N ASP A 6 1.72 -13.59 -9.43
CA ASP A 6 0.33 -13.94 -9.10
C ASP A 6 -0.35 -12.97 -8.10
N THR A 7 0.14 -11.74 -7.98
CA THR A 7 -0.57 -10.72 -7.17
C THR A 7 -1.72 -10.12 -7.99
N PRO A 8 -2.95 -10.02 -7.41
CA PRO A 8 -4.13 -9.49 -8.13
C PRO A 8 -3.91 -8.09 -8.69
N LEU A 9 -3.01 -7.30 -8.10
CA LEU A 9 -2.66 -5.97 -8.60
C LEU A 9 -1.91 -6.01 -9.94
N PHE A 10 -1.02 -6.97 -10.14
CA PHE A 10 -0.27 -7.11 -11.39
C PHE A 10 -1.20 -7.51 -12.54
N SER A 11 -2.13 -8.44 -12.28
CA SER A 11 -3.16 -8.84 -13.26
C SER A 11 -4.06 -7.67 -13.65
N VAL A 12 -4.44 -6.81 -12.69
CA VAL A 12 -5.25 -5.62 -12.93
C VAL A 12 -4.49 -4.59 -13.77
N ILE A 13 -3.21 -4.34 -13.47
CA ILE A 13 -2.39 -3.40 -14.23
C ILE A 13 -2.20 -3.90 -15.68
N VAL A 14 -1.89 -5.17 -15.87
CA VAL A 14 -1.70 -5.76 -17.21
C VAL A 14 -3.02 -5.79 -17.99
N HIS A 15 -4.14 -6.10 -17.36
CA HIS A 15 -5.46 -6.09 -18.01
C HIS A 15 -5.88 -4.67 -18.42
N ALA A 16 -5.65 -3.69 -17.56
CA ALA A 16 -5.90 -2.29 -17.85
C ALA A 16 -5.01 -1.76 -18.99
N MET A 17 -3.74 -2.14 -19.03
CA MET A 17 -2.81 -1.76 -20.11
C MET A 17 -3.29 -2.33 -21.46
N ASN A 18 -3.79 -3.56 -21.49
CA ASN A 18 -4.33 -4.17 -22.72
C ASN A 18 -5.65 -3.54 -23.18
N HIS A 19 -6.47 -3.04 -22.27
CA HIS A 19 -7.73 -2.34 -22.62
C HIS A 19 -7.50 -0.92 -23.16
N ILE A 20 -6.47 -0.22 -22.69
CA ILE A 20 -6.10 1.12 -23.15
C ILE A 20 -5.47 1.05 -24.55
N ALA A 21 -4.67 0.03 -24.83
CA ALA A 21 -4.03 -0.17 -26.13
C ALA A 21 -5.03 -0.37 -27.30
N ASN A 22 -6.29 -0.68 -27.01
CA ASN A 22 -7.32 -0.97 -28.04
C ASN A 22 -8.27 0.21 -28.33
N ARG A 23 -8.02 1.41 -27.79
CA ARG A 23 -8.79 2.62 -28.10
C ARG A 23 -7.97 3.59 -28.96
N ASN A 24 -7.68 3.20 -30.21
CA ASN A 24 -7.25 4.14 -31.23
C ASN A 24 -8.49 4.83 -31.83
N THR A 25 -8.85 5.99 -31.28
CA THR A 25 -9.65 7.00 -31.98
C THR A 25 -8.90 8.33 -31.90
N MET A 26 -8.64 8.90 -33.07
CA MET A 26 -7.97 10.17 -33.30
C MET A 26 -8.56 11.26 -32.40
N ASP A 27 -7.72 11.84 -31.56
CA ASP A 27 -7.90 13.20 -31.05
C ASP A 27 -6.52 13.79 -30.71
N ASP A 28 -6.35 15.10 -30.84
CA ASP A 28 -5.11 15.88 -30.71
C ASP A 28 -4.45 15.76 -29.32
N THR A 29 -4.02 14.58 -28.94
CA THR A 29 -3.24 14.35 -27.74
C THR A 29 -1.75 14.46 -28.09
N VAL A 30 -1.04 15.29 -27.35
CA VAL A 30 0.43 15.36 -27.38
C VAL A 30 0.98 13.92 -27.37
N ASP A 31 1.51 13.49 -28.50
CA ASP A 31 1.97 12.13 -28.71
C ASP A 31 3.11 11.81 -27.73
N VAL A 32 2.93 10.75 -26.91
CA VAL A 32 3.98 10.29 -26.01
C VAL A 32 4.97 9.44 -26.83
N ALA A 33 6.20 9.92 -26.95
CA ALA A 33 7.22 9.20 -27.71
C ALA A 33 7.42 7.77 -27.15
N GLU A 34 7.57 6.79 -28.04
CA GLU A 34 7.69 5.38 -27.68
C GLU A 34 8.78 5.10 -26.64
N TYR A 35 9.93 5.79 -26.76
CA TYR A 35 11.03 5.65 -25.80
C TYR A 35 10.64 6.12 -24.38
N GLN A 36 9.80 7.18 -24.25
CA GLN A 36 9.32 7.70 -22.97
C GLN A 36 8.38 6.69 -22.32
N LEU A 37 7.47 6.11 -23.11
CA LEU A 37 6.56 5.07 -22.63
C LEU A 37 7.34 3.86 -22.12
N LYS A 38 8.31 3.37 -22.89
CA LYS A 38 9.15 2.25 -22.50
C LYS A 38 9.95 2.54 -21.23
N GLN A 39 10.60 3.70 -21.15
CA GLN A 39 11.36 4.12 -19.96
C GLN A 39 10.46 4.21 -18.72
N PHE A 40 9.27 4.79 -18.87
CA PHE A 40 8.29 4.90 -17.80
C PHE A 40 7.88 3.51 -17.28
N GLN A 41 7.52 2.58 -18.16
CA GLN A 41 7.15 1.21 -17.81
C GLN A 41 8.27 0.49 -17.05
N GLU A 42 9.50 0.59 -17.53
CA GLU A 42 10.67 -0.01 -16.87
C GLU A 42 10.92 0.56 -15.48
N LEU A 43 10.80 1.88 -15.31
CA LEU A 43 11.00 2.54 -14.02
C LEU A 43 9.91 2.15 -13.02
N ILE A 44 8.64 2.16 -13.42
CA ILE A 44 7.52 1.76 -12.56
C ILE A 44 7.67 0.30 -12.12
N LEU A 45 8.04 -0.60 -13.04
CA LEU A 45 8.25 -2.01 -12.69
C LEU A 45 9.39 -2.18 -11.68
N LYS A 46 10.52 -1.51 -11.88
CA LYS A 46 11.66 -1.55 -10.95
C LYS A 46 11.32 -0.98 -9.57
N LEU A 47 10.64 0.16 -9.54
CA LEU A 47 10.19 0.76 -8.27
C LEU A 47 9.24 -0.17 -7.52
N PHE A 48 8.30 -0.79 -8.22
CA PHE A 48 7.37 -1.75 -7.63
C PHE A 48 8.11 -2.97 -7.04
N GLN A 49 9.08 -3.52 -7.78
CA GLN A 49 9.90 -4.63 -7.31
C GLN A 49 10.69 -4.26 -6.04
N CYS A 50 11.37 -3.11 -6.02
CA CYS A 50 12.07 -2.63 -4.83
C CYS A 50 11.13 -2.47 -3.61
N CYS A 51 9.89 -1.97 -3.84
CA CYS A 51 8.89 -1.85 -2.78
C CYS A 51 8.43 -3.21 -2.26
N GLN A 52 8.26 -4.22 -3.12
CA GLN A 52 7.90 -5.58 -2.72
C GLN A 52 9.00 -6.25 -1.90
N GLU A 53 10.25 -6.17 -2.34
CA GLU A 53 11.41 -6.73 -1.63
C GLU A 53 11.55 -6.09 -0.24
N ARG A 54 11.39 -4.78 -0.15
CA ARG A 54 11.38 -4.06 1.13
C ARG A 54 10.22 -4.53 2.02
N MET A 55 9.01 -4.71 1.48
CA MET A 55 7.86 -5.18 2.24
C MET A 55 8.12 -6.58 2.79
N GLN A 56 8.67 -7.49 1.99
CA GLN A 56 9.03 -8.83 2.45
C GLN A 56 10.04 -8.75 3.61
N TYR A 57 11.10 -7.97 3.49
CA TYR A 57 12.07 -7.75 4.56
C TYR A 57 11.41 -7.22 5.84
N GLN A 58 10.48 -6.27 5.73
CA GLN A 58 9.75 -5.72 6.88
C GLN A 58 8.89 -6.79 7.55
N CYS A 59 8.17 -7.59 6.78
CA CYS A 59 7.35 -8.69 7.28
C CYS A 59 8.19 -9.70 8.07
N GLU A 60 9.33 -10.09 7.54
CA GLU A 60 10.28 -10.99 8.20
C GLU A 60 10.85 -10.38 9.48
N ARG A 61 11.36 -9.14 9.41
CA ARG A 61 11.94 -8.41 10.54
C ARG A 61 10.98 -8.25 11.71
N PHE A 62 9.71 -7.96 11.44
CA PHE A 62 8.71 -7.73 12.47
C PHE A 62 7.88 -8.97 12.81
N GLY A 63 8.09 -10.11 12.14
CA GLY A 63 7.39 -11.36 12.38
C GLY A 63 5.89 -11.27 12.06
N LEU A 64 5.51 -10.47 11.05
CA LEU A 64 4.14 -10.24 10.64
C LEU A 64 3.96 -10.59 9.16
N PRO A 65 2.99 -11.45 8.80
CA PRO A 65 2.56 -11.59 7.41
C PRO A 65 2.12 -10.25 6.84
N ASP A 66 2.31 -10.02 5.53
CA ASP A 66 2.00 -8.76 4.84
C ASP A 66 0.61 -8.21 5.19
N ALA A 67 -0.42 -9.05 5.14
CA ALA A 67 -1.78 -8.63 5.44
C ALA A 67 -1.97 -8.17 6.89
N GLU A 68 -1.32 -8.83 7.85
CA GLU A 68 -1.33 -8.42 9.26
C GLU A 68 -0.52 -7.14 9.48
N PHE A 69 0.64 -7.02 8.83
CA PHE A 69 1.47 -5.82 8.87
C PHE A 69 0.69 -4.60 8.37
N ARG A 70 0.08 -4.70 7.19
CA ARG A 70 -0.74 -3.62 6.61
C ARG A 70 -1.94 -3.28 7.48
N CYS A 71 -2.64 -4.28 8.02
CA CYS A 71 -3.75 -4.06 8.92
C CYS A 71 -3.31 -3.35 10.21
N LEU A 72 -2.19 -3.76 10.81
CA LEU A 72 -1.66 -3.16 12.02
C LEU A 72 -1.31 -1.68 11.82
N MET A 73 -0.78 -1.33 10.65
CA MET A 73 -0.43 0.06 10.31
C MET A 73 -1.64 0.97 10.17
N LEU A 74 -2.84 0.47 9.86
CA LEU A 74 -4.07 1.28 9.86
C LEU A 74 -4.39 1.87 11.22
N PHE A 75 -4.08 1.17 12.31
CA PHE A 75 -4.26 1.68 13.69
C PHE A 75 -3.27 2.80 14.06
N GLY A 76 -2.25 3.02 13.25
CA GLY A 76 -1.34 4.16 13.44
C GLY A 76 -1.98 5.52 13.14
N GLU A 77 -3.13 5.51 12.46
CA GLU A 77 -3.89 6.70 12.04
C GLU A 77 -5.23 6.81 12.80
N GLU A 78 -5.79 5.69 13.22
CA GLU A 78 -7.11 5.64 13.87
C GLU A 78 -7.05 4.86 15.19
N ARG A 79 -7.65 5.44 16.22
CA ARG A 79 -7.68 4.83 17.54
C ARG A 79 -8.53 3.55 17.58
N TYR A 80 -9.62 3.53 16.82
CA TYR A 80 -10.57 2.42 16.75
C TYR A 80 -10.91 2.09 15.31
N LEU A 81 -10.99 0.81 15.00
CA LEU A 81 -11.41 0.33 13.69
C LEU A 81 -12.48 -0.75 13.82
N THR A 82 -13.41 -0.79 12.88
CA THR A 82 -14.33 -1.92 12.70
C THR A 82 -13.79 -2.89 11.65
N ALA A 83 -14.22 -4.16 11.70
CA ALA A 83 -13.88 -5.13 10.67
C ALA A 83 -14.32 -4.66 9.26
N LYS A 84 -15.46 -3.94 9.18
CA LYS A 84 -15.95 -3.35 7.92
C LYS A 84 -15.03 -2.22 7.43
N GLY A 85 -14.57 -1.36 8.33
CA GLY A 85 -13.62 -0.29 8.00
C GLY A 85 -12.28 -0.83 7.52
N ILE A 86 -11.76 -1.89 8.18
CA ILE A 86 -10.54 -2.58 7.74
C ILE A 86 -10.73 -3.20 6.35
N ALA A 87 -11.86 -3.87 6.08
CA ALA A 87 -12.18 -4.46 4.79
C ALA A 87 -12.13 -3.41 3.67
N PHE A 88 -12.77 -2.26 3.91
CA PHE A 88 -12.80 -1.14 2.97
C PHE A 88 -11.40 -0.55 2.73
N LYS A 89 -10.67 -0.20 3.80
CA LYS A 89 -9.33 0.41 3.70
C LYS A 89 -8.29 -0.51 3.06
N MET A 90 -8.38 -1.81 3.31
CA MET A 90 -7.47 -2.80 2.73
C MET A 90 -7.90 -3.30 1.35
N ASN A 91 -9.11 -2.96 0.91
CA ASN A 91 -9.73 -3.50 -0.31
C ASN A 91 -9.72 -5.03 -0.34
N VAL A 92 -10.21 -5.67 0.73
CA VAL A 92 -10.26 -7.13 0.87
C VAL A 92 -11.64 -7.60 1.32
N VAL A 93 -11.99 -8.84 0.97
CA VAL A 93 -13.26 -9.46 1.37
C VAL A 93 -13.31 -9.72 2.89
N LYS A 94 -14.52 -9.68 3.46
CA LYS A 94 -14.79 -9.82 4.90
C LYS A 94 -14.15 -11.09 5.51
N SER A 95 -14.19 -12.22 4.82
CA SER A 95 -13.61 -13.49 5.29
C SER A 95 -12.10 -13.42 5.50
N ARG A 96 -11.40 -12.67 4.62
CA ARG A 96 -9.95 -12.44 4.74
C ARG A 96 -9.64 -11.53 5.94
N VAL A 97 -10.46 -10.48 6.15
CA VAL A 97 -10.31 -9.57 7.30
C VAL A 97 -10.43 -10.35 8.62
N SER A 98 -11.39 -11.26 8.75
CA SER A 98 -11.54 -12.08 9.96
C SER A 98 -10.26 -12.85 10.29
N LYS A 99 -9.63 -13.47 9.30
CA LYS A 99 -8.35 -14.20 9.49
C LYS A 99 -7.20 -13.29 9.92
N ILE A 100 -7.11 -12.08 9.32
CA ILE A 100 -6.10 -11.07 9.67
C ILE A 100 -6.28 -10.63 11.13
N ILE A 101 -7.51 -10.29 11.50
CA ILE A 101 -7.83 -9.86 12.86
C ILE A 101 -7.53 -10.99 13.88
N GLU A 102 -7.88 -12.23 13.57
CA GLU A 102 -7.56 -13.38 14.43
C GLU A 102 -6.04 -13.55 14.61
N GLY A 103 -5.26 -13.37 13.56
CA GLY A 103 -3.79 -13.40 13.63
C GLY A 103 -3.23 -12.32 14.56
N LEU A 104 -3.73 -11.09 14.46
CA LEU A 104 -3.32 -9.98 15.31
C LEU A 104 -3.79 -10.14 16.77
N LEU A 105 -4.99 -10.69 17.00
CA LEU A 105 -5.49 -11.03 18.34
C LEU A 105 -4.62 -12.12 19.00
N LYS A 106 -4.27 -13.19 18.28
CA LYS A 106 -3.38 -14.25 18.76
C LYS A 106 -2.01 -13.72 19.16
N LYS A 107 -1.51 -12.71 18.43
CA LYS A 107 -0.24 -12.02 18.72
C LYS A 107 -0.38 -10.95 19.80
N LYS A 108 -1.58 -10.78 20.36
CA LYS A 108 -1.89 -9.75 21.38
C LYS A 108 -1.58 -8.31 20.95
N LEU A 109 -1.53 -8.04 19.64
CA LEU A 109 -1.26 -6.71 19.12
C LEU A 109 -2.52 -5.85 19.04
N VAL A 110 -3.68 -6.47 18.90
CA VAL A 110 -4.99 -5.81 18.94
C VAL A 110 -5.91 -6.48 19.96
N GLN A 111 -6.91 -5.73 20.38
CA GLN A 111 -7.96 -6.21 21.28
C GLN A 111 -9.34 -5.79 20.76
N ARG A 112 -10.38 -6.54 21.18
CA ARG A 112 -11.77 -6.20 20.91
C ARG A 112 -12.33 -5.35 22.06
N ILE A 113 -13.02 -4.30 21.70
CA ILE A 113 -13.72 -3.41 22.64
C ILE A 113 -15.18 -3.37 22.21
N LYS A 114 -16.09 -3.35 23.17
CA LYS A 114 -17.49 -3.05 22.89
C LYS A 114 -17.64 -1.57 22.65
N ASP A 115 -18.41 -1.20 21.63
CA ASP A 115 -18.77 0.19 21.41
C ASP A 115 -19.61 0.68 22.61
N PRO A 116 -19.29 1.81 23.23
CA PRO A 116 -20.04 2.34 24.36
C PRO A 116 -21.49 2.73 23.99
N GLU A 117 -21.71 3.11 22.72
CA GLU A 117 -23.02 3.60 22.23
C GLU A 117 -23.86 2.48 21.62
N ASP A 118 -23.21 1.49 20.97
CA ASP A 118 -23.89 0.33 20.40
C ASP A 118 -23.11 -0.98 20.68
N SER A 119 -23.58 -1.72 21.67
CA SER A 119 -22.98 -3.00 22.08
C SER A 119 -22.95 -4.09 21.00
N ARG A 120 -23.68 -3.89 19.87
CA ARG A 120 -23.66 -4.79 18.71
C ARG A 120 -22.43 -4.56 17.82
N VAL A 121 -21.79 -3.38 17.96
CA VAL A 121 -20.59 -3.03 17.21
C VAL A 121 -19.37 -3.47 17.99
N SER A 122 -18.55 -4.32 17.37
CA SER A 122 -17.24 -4.70 17.91
C SER A 122 -16.17 -3.80 17.31
N LEU A 123 -15.58 -2.97 18.15
CA LEU A 123 -14.43 -2.15 17.82
C LEU A 123 -13.14 -2.94 18.07
N LEU A 124 -12.12 -2.59 17.33
CA LEU A 124 -10.75 -3.07 17.50
C LEU A 124 -9.86 -1.89 17.85
N SER A 125 -8.95 -2.10 18.78
CA SER A 125 -7.91 -1.12 19.14
C SER A 125 -6.59 -1.83 19.33
N LEU A 126 -5.49 -1.06 19.33
CA LEU A 126 -4.19 -1.58 19.74
C LEU A 126 -4.18 -1.91 21.24
N THR A 127 -3.42 -2.92 21.60
CA THR A 127 -2.94 -3.13 22.97
C THR A 127 -1.70 -2.29 23.24
N SER A 128 -1.16 -2.29 24.45
CA SER A 128 0.14 -1.65 24.73
C SER A 128 1.25 -2.23 23.86
N GLU A 129 1.30 -3.58 23.74
CA GLU A 129 2.25 -4.28 22.87
C GLU A 129 2.05 -3.91 21.40
N GLY A 130 0.79 -3.72 20.97
CA GLY A 130 0.45 -3.26 19.63
C GLY A 130 0.96 -1.84 19.36
N HIS A 131 0.79 -0.92 20.31
CA HIS A 131 1.31 0.44 20.22
C HIS A 131 2.85 0.46 20.12
N GLU A 132 3.53 -0.29 20.96
CA GLU A 132 4.99 -0.40 20.88
C GLU A 132 5.44 -0.97 19.53
N LYS A 133 4.78 -2.02 19.05
CA LYS A 133 5.07 -2.62 17.75
C LYS A 133 4.90 -1.65 16.60
N VAL A 134 3.79 -0.90 16.58
CA VAL A 134 3.54 0.15 15.57
C VAL A 134 4.60 1.24 15.63
N ASN A 135 4.98 1.69 16.83
CA ASN A 135 6.01 2.70 16.99
C ASN A 135 7.39 2.23 16.49
N HIS A 136 7.77 0.99 16.79
CA HIS A 136 9.00 0.40 16.26
C HIS A 136 8.99 0.29 14.73
N ILE A 137 7.85 -0.11 14.14
CA ILE A 137 7.69 -0.15 12.68
C ILE A 137 7.81 1.24 12.10
N LYS A 138 7.13 2.26 12.67
CA LYS A 138 7.19 3.64 12.20
C LYS A 138 8.62 4.20 12.28
N GLY A 139 9.32 3.96 13.39
CA GLY A 139 10.72 4.36 13.55
C GLY A 139 11.59 3.76 12.44
N PHE A 140 11.51 2.45 12.24
CA PHE A 140 12.25 1.78 11.18
C PHE A 140 11.92 2.34 9.78
N LEU A 141 10.65 2.57 9.47
CA LEU A 141 10.23 3.14 8.19
C LEU A 141 10.79 4.55 7.98
N ASN A 142 10.76 5.38 9.04
CA ASN A 142 11.35 6.72 9.00
C ASN A 142 12.85 6.66 8.71
N ASP A 143 13.57 5.77 9.38
CA ASP A 143 15.01 5.60 9.16
C ASP A 143 15.30 5.17 7.72
N VAL A 144 14.56 4.19 7.19
CA VAL A 144 14.72 3.72 5.80
C VAL A 144 14.45 4.86 4.81
N HIS A 145 13.35 5.59 4.98
CA HIS A 145 12.99 6.68 4.06
C HIS A 145 13.98 7.86 4.19
N HIS A 146 14.46 8.14 5.40
CA HIS A 146 15.51 9.12 5.62
C HIS A 146 16.80 8.75 4.88
N GLN A 147 17.23 7.48 4.97
CA GLN A 147 18.40 6.99 4.24
C GLN A 147 18.21 7.11 2.72
N VAL A 148 17.03 6.80 2.19
CA VAL A 148 16.74 7.01 0.75
C VAL A 148 16.89 8.48 0.37
N LEU A 149 16.33 9.41 1.16
CA LEU A 149 16.43 10.84 0.89
C LEU A 149 17.87 11.36 1.00
N LEU A 150 18.71 10.75 1.84
CA LEU A 150 20.13 11.11 1.93
C LEU A 150 20.92 10.75 0.68
N GLN A 151 20.50 9.74 -0.09
CA GLN A 151 21.13 9.39 -1.39
C GLN A 151 20.77 10.40 -2.50
N ILE A 152 19.81 11.28 -2.27
CA ILE A 152 19.40 12.31 -3.23
C ILE A 152 20.08 13.63 -2.84
N ALA A 153 20.71 14.28 -3.81
CA ALA A 153 21.34 15.58 -3.61
C ALA A 153 20.33 16.59 -3.02
N PRO A 154 20.71 17.40 -2.01
CA PRO A 154 19.79 18.27 -1.28
C PRO A 154 18.95 19.20 -2.15
N ASP A 155 19.56 19.75 -3.21
CA ASP A 155 18.91 20.62 -4.19
C ASP A 155 17.89 19.88 -5.08
N GLN A 156 18.03 18.57 -5.25
CA GLN A 156 17.13 17.75 -6.07
C GLN A 156 15.94 17.17 -5.27
N ARG A 157 16.01 17.10 -3.94
CA ARG A 157 14.98 16.45 -3.10
C ARG A 157 13.59 17.04 -3.32
N LYS A 158 13.49 18.39 -3.38
CA LYS A 158 12.21 19.07 -3.63
C LYS A 158 11.63 18.70 -5.00
N ALA A 159 12.45 18.67 -6.05
CA ALA A 159 12.00 18.29 -7.38
C ALA A 159 11.52 16.83 -7.44
N VAL A 160 12.25 15.91 -6.82
CA VAL A 160 11.84 14.49 -6.73
C VAL A 160 10.48 14.36 -6.04
N LEU A 161 10.27 15.00 -4.90
CA LEU A 161 8.99 14.94 -4.17
C LEU A 161 7.84 15.52 -5.02
N THR A 162 8.06 16.68 -5.67
CA THR A 162 7.04 17.27 -6.55
C THR A 162 6.71 16.35 -7.73
N ASN A 163 7.71 15.74 -8.36
CA ASN A 163 7.50 14.83 -9.49
C ASN A 163 6.75 13.54 -9.06
N LEU A 164 7.01 13.04 -7.85
CA LEU A 164 6.27 11.91 -7.30
C LEU A 164 4.80 12.27 -7.02
N ASP A 165 4.51 13.49 -6.55
CA ASP A 165 3.14 13.95 -6.37
C ASP A 165 2.39 14.07 -7.71
N ILE A 166 3.04 14.60 -8.74
CA ILE A 166 2.49 14.67 -10.10
C ILE A 166 2.19 13.25 -10.62
N LEU A 167 3.15 12.33 -10.48
CA LEU A 167 2.98 10.95 -10.91
C LEU A 167 1.81 10.28 -10.18
N LYS A 168 1.73 10.44 -8.86
CA LYS A 168 0.62 9.92 -8.05
C LYS A 168 -0.72 10.43 -8.55
N ALA A 169 -0.87 11.76 -8.72
CA ALA A 169 -2.11 12.37 -9.20
C ALA A 169 -2.51 11.86 -10.59
N SER A 170 -1.53 11.71 -11.50
CA SER A 170 -1.77 11.16 -12.84
C SER A 170 -2.24 9.72 -12.81
N MET A 171 -1.65 8.87 -11.95
CA MET A 171 -2.07 7.48 -11.79
C MET A 171 -3.47 7.37 -11.15
N GLU A 172 -3.80 8.24 -10.19
CA GLU A 172 -5.13 8.32 -9.58
C GLU A 172 -6.20 8.71 -10.61
N ALA A 173 -5.94 9.71 -11.45
CA ALA A 173 -6.84 10.13 -12.52
C ALA A 173 -7.11 9.01 -13.55
N VAL A 174 -6.06 8.29 -13.98
CA VAL A 174 -6.21 7.14 -14.88
C VAL A 174 -7.02 6.01 -14.23
N LYS A 175 -6.80 5.75 -12.93
CA LYS A 175 -7.56 4.74 -12.19
C LYS A 175 -9.06 5.05 -12.16
N GLU A 176 -9.46 6.32 -12.00
CA GLU A 176 -10.86 6.74 -12.03
C GLU A 176 -11.52 6.50 -13.39
N MET A 177 -10.76 6.57 -14.48
CA MET A 177 -11.27 6.26 -15.84
C MET A 177 -11.45 4.76 -16.11
N MET A 178 -10.93 3.88 -15.22
CA MET A 178 -11.01 2.42 -15.37
C MET A 178 -12.21 1.80 -14.62
N VAL A 179 -12.97 2.58 -13.89
CA VAL A 179 -14.19 2.18 -13.15
C VAL A 179 -15.44 2.58 -13.97
#